data_931830f60fcc95d37317ae96c7aaf3f6
#
_entry.id   931830f60fcc95d37317ae96c7aaf3f6
#
_cell.length_a   1.000
_cell.length_b   1.000
_cell.length_c   1.000
_cell.angle_alpha   90.00
_cell.angle_beta   90.00
_cell.angle_gamma   90.00
#
_symmetry.space_group_name_H-M   'P 1'
#
loop_
_entity.id
_entity.type
_entity.pdbx_description
1 polymer ?
#
loop_
_entity_poly.entity_id
_entity_poly.type
_entity_poly.pdbx_seq_one_letter_code
_entity_poly.pdbx_strand_id
1 'polypeptide(L)'
;MERKHLEAYKEAKSFKGFEVWWHSVQMTLKMYITTFLIVFFLHLFLTFIFIFLFRFDDLKLVFLAFTTFSPHLWIKAVFYLVKISILFFILCSPVWLAFPIFLKKYKVKAEKITRDEHLRGAKVVSEDELKQIIEKDLKEKKGLLTIGKIPVPPMAETRHFFIIGRSGTGKTRLIYSFISQLRERRAKVIVYDFKGDFISCFYDPSVDLIFNPLDRRTIHWCVLREIETFADVDSISMSLIPSSTRDDKFWVDAARDVFSSILFYLKYTKQETNHHLWHYCSLSEEDMLNQMIIAVNQGVEIAKRALGYLLGYEKGSKVASDVLSTMRQYTNCFFYTSHLKNEFSLKQWLEEGEGFLFIVGFPRLRDTLRPLLSLFIDVAIKHTLSLSEAPERRIFFILDEFSTLQKLSAVLFALEQGRSKGLSLVLALQDFNQLERIYHESAFSILNNCSTIISFALNDPKSQEVMSRVFGEAEILETDETLAMGVEDTRDGLSLVRRRRLEKVILPAEFAYLKDLQA
;
A
#
# COMPACT_ATOMS: atom_id res chain seq x y z
N MET A 1 16.40 -8.44 11.92
CA MET A 1 15.82 -9.77 12.22
C MET A 1 14.93 -10.30 11.09
N GLU A 2 14.36 -9.42 10.25
CA GLU A 2 13.36 -9.74 9.22
C GLU A 2 13.88 -10.49 7.98
N ARG A 3 15.12 -10.24 7.56
CA ARG A 3 15.74 -11.00 6.47
C ARG A 3 15.90 -12.51 6.78
N LYS A 4 16.06 -12.88 8.05
CA LYS A 4 16.25 -14.27 8.44
C LYS A 4 15.01 -15.14 8.24
N HIS A 5 13.79 -14.61 8.31
CA HIS A 5 12.58 -15.40 8.10
C HIS A 5 12.28 -15.65 6.62
N LEU A 6 12.48 -14.66 5.75
CA LEU A 6 12.34 -14.83 4.29
C LEU A 6 13.50 -15.65 3.70
N GLU A 7 14.73 -15.46 4.23
CA GLU A 7 15.89 -16.31 3.87
C GLU A 7 15.74 -17.73 4.43
N ALA A 8 15.25 -17.91 5.66
CA ALA A 8 15.01 -19.23 6.26
C ALA A 8 13.88 -20.00 5.52
N TYR A 9 12.87 -19.33 4.99
CA TYR A 9 11.85 -19.99 4.17
C TYR A 9 12.39 -20.41 2.80
N LYS A 10 13.33 -19.65 2.22
CA LYS A 10 14.07 -20.03 1.00
C LYS A 10 15.12 -21.11 1.28
N GLU A 11 15.77 -21.06 2.44
CA GLU A 11 16.70 -22.13 2.89
C GLU A 11 15.98 -23.44 3.23
N ALA A 12 14.75 -23.39 3.76
CA ALA A 12 13.97 -24.61 4.04
C ALA A 12 13.58 -25.40 2.79
N LYS A 13 13.55 -24.78 1.60
CA LYS A 13 13.37 -25.49 0.33
C LYS A 13 14.58 -26.36 -0.06
N SER A 14 15.78 -26.06 0.44
CA SER A 14 17.02 -26.81 0.12
C SER A 14 17.28 -28.03 1.01
N PHE A 15 16.55 -28.20 2.13
CA PHE A 15 16.71 -29.32 3.03
C PHE A 15 15.55 -30.34 2.91
N LYS A 16 15.50 -31.06 1.79
CA LYS A 16 14.64 -32.25 1.68
C LYS A 16 15.36 -33.46 2.24
N GLY A 17 15.26 -33.67 3.56
CA GLY A 17 15.62 -34.91 4.23
C GLY A 17 17.10 -35.05 4.64
N PHE A 18 17.33 -35.92 5.66
CA PHE A 18 18.66 -36.26 6.18
C PHE A 18 19.59 -36.84 5.10
N GLU A 19 19.05 -37.54 4.12
CA GLU A 19 19.81 -38.15 3.02
C GLU A 19 20.46 -37.11 2.10
N VAL A 20 19.75 -36.07 1.74
CA VAL A 20 20.30 -34.97 0.91
C VAL A 20 21.38 -34.20 1.65
N TRP A 21 21.18 -33.96 2.95
CA TRP A 21 22.19 -33.33 3.80
C TRP A 21 23.43 -34.22 3.92
N TRP A 22 23.25 -35.54 4.17
CA TRP A 22 24.35 -36.49 4.29
C TRP A 22 25.14 -36.61 2.97
N HIS A 23 24.46 -36.65 1.86
CA HIS A 23 25.09 -36.69 0.53
C HIS A 23 25.88 -35.39 0.21
N SER A 24 25.35 -34.25 0.57
CA SER A 24 26.05 -32.96 0.48
C SER A 24 27.33 -32.95 1.35
N VAL A 25 27.27 -33.50 2.55
CA VAL A 25 28.44 -33.66 3.44
C VAL A 25 29.47 -34.60 2.82
N GLN A 26 29.04 -35.76 2.30
CA GLN A 26 29.93 -36.71 1.63
C GLN A 26 30.59 -36.11 0.38
N MET A 27 29.84 -35.42 -0.48
CA MET A 27 30.37 -34.74 -1.66
C MET A 27 31.41 -33.68 -1.28
N THR A 28 31.10 -32.88 -0.27
CA THR A 28 32.04 -31.88 0.25
C THR A 28 33.30 -32.52 0.79
N LEU A 29 33.18 -33.58 1.59
CA LEU A 29 34.31 -34.32 2.15
C LEU A 29 35.16 -34.97 1.04
N LYS A 30 34.52 -35.62 0.06
CA LYS A 30 35.19 -36.23 -1.12
C LYS A 30 35.94 -35.17 -1.93
N MET A 31 35.36 -34.00 -2.15
CA MET A 31 36.02 -32.89 -2.82
C MET A 31 37.25 -32.41 -2.04
N TYR A 32 37.17 -32.26 -0.71
CA TYR A 32 38.30 -31.86 0.13
C TYR A 32 39.42 -32.89 0.07
N ILE A 33 39.08 -34.19 0.21
CA ILE A 33 40.04 -35.31 0.18
C ILE A 33 40.72 -35.38 -1.20
N THR A 34 39.94 -35.32 -2.29
CA THR A 34 40.47 -35.38 -3.66
C THR A 34 41.42 -34.22 -3.94
N THR A 35 41.01 -33.00 -3.55
CA THR A 35 41.86 -31.82 -3.77
C THR A 35 43.12 -31.85 -2.91
N PHE A 36 43.00 -32.33 -1.66
CA PHE A 36 44.16 -32.55 -0.80
C PHE A 36 45.13 -33.56 -1.41
N LEU A 37 44.64 -34.69 -1.91
CA LEU A 37 45.47 -35.70 -2.57
C LEU A 37 46.16 -35.15 -3.81
N ILE A 38 45.46 -34.39 -4.65
CA ILE A 38 46.06 -33.76 -5.85
C ILE A 38 47.22 -32.84 -5.47
N VAL A 39 46.99 -31.94 -4.50
CA VAL A 39 48.02 -31.00 -4.02
C VAL A 39 49.18 -31.75 -3.36
N PHE A 40 48.88 -32.79 -2.60
CA PHE A 40 49.90 -33.65 -1.97
C PHE A 40 50.77 -34.37 -3.01
N PHE A 41 50.18 -35.00 -4.01
CA PHE A 41 50.93 -35.68 -5.07
C PHE A 41 51.72 -34.70 -5.94
N LEU A 42 51.14 -33.52 -6.21
CA LEU A 42 51.86 -32.44 -6.93
C LEU A 42 53.07 -31.95 -6.12
N HIS A 43 52.92 -31.84 -4.81
CA HIS A 43 54.01 -31.51 -3.88
C HIS A 43 55.13 -32.57 -3.96
N LEU A 44 54.78 -33.85 -3.86
CA LEU A 44 55.75 -34.96 -3.96
C LEU A 44 56.47 -34.97 -5.31
N PHE A 45 55.72 -34.78 -6.37
CA PHE A 45 56.27 -34.72 -7.76
C PHE A 45 57.25 -33.54 -7.94
N LEU A 46 56.91 -32.37 -7.49
CA LEU A 46 57.76 -31.18 -7.54
C LEU A 46 59.00 -31.36 -6.64
N THR A 47 58.86 -32.00 -5.49
CA THR A 47 59.97 -32.30 -4.60
C THR A 47 60.95 -33.27 -5.28
N PHE A 48 60.43 -34.30 -5.95
CA PHE A 48 61.24 -35.22 -6.73
C PHE A 48 62.00 -34.54 -7.87
N ILE A 49 61.33 -33.67 -8.67
CA ILE A 49 61.96 -32.89 -9.73
C ILE A 49 63.05 -31.97 -9.15
N PHE A 50 62.80 -31.32 -8.01
CA PHE A 50 63.79 -30.43 -7.40
C PHE A 50 65.04 -31.20 -6.95
N ILE A 51 64.88 -32.40 -6.34
CA ILE A 51 66.00 -33.27 -5.99
C ILE A 51 66.75 -33.69 -7.23
N PHE A 52 66.04 -34.10 -8.29
CA PHE A 52 66.65 -34.56 -9.53
C PHE A 52 67.46 -33.45 -10.23
N LEU A 53 66.94 -32.24 -10.30
CA LEU A 53 67.61 -31.13 -11.01
C LEU A 53 68.75 -30.49 -10.25
N PHE A 54 68.64 -30.37 -8.93
CA PHE A 54 69.57 -29.57 -8.11
C PHE A 54 70.44 -30.38 -7.13
N ARG A 55 70.11 -31.65 -6.85
CA ARG A 55 70.76 -32.45 -5.84
C ARG A 55 70.94 -33.93 -6.26
N PHE A 56 71.46 -34.10 -7.47
CA PHE A 56 71.63 -35.45 -8.08
C PHE A 56 72.47 -36.40 -7.22
N ASP A 57 73.48 -35.90 -6.50
CA ASP A 57 74.31 -36.72 -5.61
C ASP A 57 73.57 -37.26 -4.38
N ASP A 58 72.59 -36.59 -3.92
CA ASP A 58 71.73 -37.05 -2.82
C ASP A 58 70.76 -38.17 -3.25
N LEU A 59 70.36 -38.18 -4.53
CA LEU A 59 69.62 -39.28 -5.13
C LEU A 59 70.46 -40.54 -5.21
N LYS A 60 71.76 -40.43 -5.46
CA LYS A 60 72.70 -41.56 -5.42
C LYS A 60 72.76 -42.18 -4.02
N LEU A 61 72.72 -41.37 -2.98
CA LEU A 61 72.70 -41.85 -1.56
C LEU A 61 71.43 -42.65 -1.25
N VAL A 62 70.28 -42.17 -1.71
CA VAL A 62 68.99 -42.85 -1.60
C VAL A 62 68.99 -44.15 -2.37
N PHE A 63 69.54 -44.16 -3.63
CA PHE A 63 69.64 -45.33 -4.46
C PHE A 63 70.64 -46.33 -3.87
N LEU A 64 71.76 -45.89 -3.30
CA LEU A 64 72.75 -46.72 -2.66
C LEU A 64 72.15 -47.36 -1.37
N ALA A 65 71.35 -46.62 -0.61
CA ALA A 65 70.68 -47.18 0.57
C ALA A 65 69.67 -48.30 0.19
N PHE A 66 68.97 -48.15 -0.95
CA PHE A 66 68.06 -49.16 -1.50
C PHE A 66 68.80 -50.40 -2.02
N THR A 67 69.96 -50.25 -2.63
CA THR A 67 70.72 -51.37 -3.22
C THR A 67 71.59 -52.16 -2.19
N THR A 68 72.07 -51.49 -1.16
CA THR A 68 72.99 -52.11 -0.15
C THR A 68 72.25 -52.61 1.08
N PHE A 69 70.97 -52.40 1.28
CA PHE A 69 70.17 -52.80 2.45
C PHE A 69 70.79 -52.45 3.80
N SER A 70 71.69 -51.45 3.85
CA SER A 70 72.37 -51.04 5.08
C SER A 70 71.48 -50.20 6.00
N PRO A 71 71.19 -50.58 7.22
CA PRO A 71 70.32 -49.81 8.12
C PRO A 71 70.81 -48.38 8.37
N HIS A 72 72.10 -48.17 8.45
CA HIS A 72 72.73 -46.90 8.71
C HIS A 72 72.56 -45.90 7.50
N LEU A 73 72.64 -46.41 6.29
CA LEU A 73 72.44 -45.64 5.08
C LEU A 73 70.95 -45.26 4.88
N TRP A 74 70.08 -46.21 5.25
CA TRP A 74 68.65 -45.99 5.29
C TRP A 74 68.23 -44.81 6.19
N ILE A 75 68.77 -44.83 7.42
CA ILE A 75 68.45 -43.72 8.38
C ILE A 75 68.91 -42.37 7.84
N LYS A 76 70.11 -42.29 7.22
CA LYS A 76 70.63 -41.08 6.62
C LYS A 76 69.79 -40.63 5.42
N ALA A 77 69.40 -41.55 4.56
CA ALA A 77 68.57 -41.26 3.38
C ALA A 77 67.18 -40.76 3.77
N VAL A 78 66.54 -41.41 4.74
CA VAL A 78 65.23 -40.97 5.29
C VAL A 78 65.34 -39.58 5.91
N PHE A 79 66.37 -39.36 6.75
CA PHE A 79 66.55 -38.07 7.40
C PHE A 79 66.74 -36.93 6.39
N TYR A 80 67.46 -37.22 5.31
CA TYR A 80 67.72 -36.29 4.25
C TYR A 80 66.47 -35.99 3.41
N LEU A 81 65.72 -37.00 3.04
CA LEU A 81 64.43 -36.87 2.35
C LEU A 81 63.41 -36.05 3.18
N VAL A 82 63.34 -36.30 4.47
CA VAL A 82 62.49 -35.55 5.39
C VAL A 82 62.93 -34.08 5.46
N LYS A 83 64.21 -33.81 5.59
CA LYS A 83 64.74 -32.42 5.62
C LYS A 83 64.42 -31.65 4.31
N ILE A 84 64.59 -32.24 3.15
CA ILE A 84 64.27 -31.64 1.86
C ILE A 84 62.78 -31.46 1.72
N SER A 85 61.98 -32.43 2.11
CA SER A 85 60.50 -32.34 2.08
C SER A 85 60.00 -31.23 2.96
N ILE A 86 60.57 -31.00 4.16
CA ILE A 86 60.24 -29.89 5.06
C ILE A 86 60.60 -28.53 4.40
N LEU A 87 61.79 -28.42 3.82
CA LEU A 87 62.21 -27.20 3.14
C LEU A 87 61.29 -26.86 1.99
N PHE A 88 60.92 -27.86 1.16
CA PHE A 88 60.02 -27.69 0.05
C PHE A 88 58.58 -27.39 0.51
N PHE A 89 58.12 -28.00 1.63
CA PHE A 89 56.87 -27.67 2.23
C PHE A 89 56.78 -26.20 2.65
N ILE A 90 57.86 -25.66 3.22
CA ILE A 90 57.97 -24.22 3.55
C ILE A 90 57.89 -23.34 2.30
N LEU A 91 58.60 -23.71 1.23
CA LEU A 91 58.59 -23.01 -0.07
C LEU A 91 57.20 -23.06 -0.74
N CYS A 92 56.45 -24.15 -0.58
CA CYS A 92 55.09 -24.31 -1.10
C CYS A 92 53.99 -23.79 -0.14
N SER A 93 54.38 -23.28 1.04
CA SER A 93 53.42 -22.77 2.02
C SER A 93 52.43 -21.74 1.47
N PRO A 94 52.74 -20.82 0.54
CA PRO A 94 51.79 -19.89 -0.08
C PRO A 94 50.66 -20.62 -0.80
N VAL A 95 50.90 -21.78 -1.41
CA VAL A 95 49.88 -22.60 -2.09
C VAL A 95 48.89 -23.16 -1.10
N TRP A 96 49.38 -23.65 0.04
CA TRP A 96 48.54 -24.19 1.13
C TRP A 96 47.72 -23.10 1.79
N LEU A 97 48.26 -21.88 1.94
CA LEU A 97 47.56 -20.72 2.48
C LEU A 97 46.51 -20.18 1.50
N ALA A 98 46.76 -20.25 0.20
CA ALA A 98 45.81 -19.84 -0.84
C ALA A 98 44.62 -20.78 -1.00
N PHE A 99 44.80 -22.08 -0.63
CA PHE A 99 43.78 -23.11 -0.81
C PHE A 99 42.43 -22.80 -0.14
N PRO A 100 42.32 -22.41 1.16
CA PRO A 100 41.06 -22.08 1.79
C PRO A 100 40.42 -20.84 1.15
N ILE A 101 41.21 -19.89 0.64
CA ILE A 101 40.73 -18.69 -0.06
C ILE A 101 40.08 -19.10 -1.39
N PHE A 102 40.69 -20.04 -2.10
CA PHE A 102 40.17 -20.57 -3.35
C PHE A 102 38.86 -21.33 -3.13
N LEU A 103 38.80 -22.18 -2.10
CA LEU A 103 37.58 -22.89 -1.71
C LEU A 103 36.45 -21.94 -1.34
N LYS A 104 36.75 -20.87 -0.59
CA LYS A 104 35.77 -19.84 -0.25
C LYS A 104 35.21 -19.13 -1.49
N LYS A 105 36.06 -18.81 -2.48
CA LYS A 105 35.63 -18.25 -3.77
C LYS A 105 34.75 -19.21 -4.56
N TYR A 106 35.09 -20.51 -4.58
CA TYR A 106 34.27 -21.52 -5.25
C TYR A 106 32.93 -21.71 -4.57
N LYS A 107 32.88 -21.73 -3.22
CA LYS A 107 31.64 -21.81 -2.47
C LYS A 107 30.71 -20.63 -2.76
N VAL A 108 31.24 -19.40 -2.75
CA VAL A 108 30.49 -18.20 -3.10
C VAL A 108 29.99 -18.23 -4.56
N LYS A 109 30.79 -18.78 -5.50
CA LYS A 109 30.38 -18.92 -6.90
C LYS A 109 29.29 -19.99 -7.06
N ALA A 110 29.38 -21.11 -6.32
CA ALA A 110 28.36 -22.15 -6.31
C ALA A 110 27.03 -21.61 -5.72
N GLU A 111 27.10 -20.91 -4.60
CA GLU A 111 25.93 -20.25 -3.99
C GLU A 111 25.26 -19.22 -4.91
N LYS A 112 26.02 -18.53 -5.77
CA LYS A 112 25.45 -17.63 -6.78
C LYS A 112 24.74 -18.36 -7.92
N ILE A 113 25.20 -19.55 -8.28
CA ILE A 113 24.62 -20.36 -9.37
C ILE A 113 23.31 -21.01 -8.90
N THR A 114 23.19 -21.33 -7.61
CA THR A 114 22.02 -21.98 -7.01
C THR A 114 20.95 -21.00 -6.51
N ARG A 115 21.25 -19.68 -6.48
CA ARG A 115 20.26 -18.66 -6.09
C ARG A 115 19.29 -18.37 -7.22
N ASP A 116 18.03 -18.27 -6.85
CA ASP A 116 17.00 -17.75 -7.75
C ASP A 116 17.36 -16.33 -8.20
N GLU A 117 17.29 -16.08 -9.49
CA GLU A 117 17.58 -14.78 -10.07
C GLU A 117 16.29 -14.09 -10.49
N HIS A 118 16.07 -12.88 -9.95
CA HIS A 118 14.95 -12.04 -10.37
C HIS A 118 15.23 -11.51 -11.78
N LEU A 119 14.38 -11.85 -12.75
CA LEU A 119 14.53 -11.44 -14.14
C LEU A 119 13.77 -10.13 -14.42
N ARG A 120 12.50 -10.07 -14.08
CA ARG A 120 11.63 -8.92 -14.32
C ARG A 120 10.36 -8.96 -13.46
N GLY A 121 9.59 -7.87 -13.45
CA GLY A 121 8.36 -7.74 -12.68
C GLY A 121 8.56 -6.99 -11.36
N ALA A 122 7.65 -7.19 -10.42
CA ALA A 122 7.71 -6.53 -9.12
C ALA A 122 8.91 -7.04 -8.30
N LYS A 123 9.54 -6.16 -7.53
CA LYS A 123 10.71 -6.48 -6.71
C LYS A 123 10.50 -6.05 -5.27
N VAL A 124 10.76 -6.95 -4.33
CA VAL A 124 10.81 -6.62 -2.90
C VAL A 124 12.18 -6.01 -2.58
N VAL A 125 12.16 -4.85 -1.96
CA VAL A 125 13.36 -4.15 -1.49
C VAL A 125 13.23 -3.85 -0.01
N SER A 126 14.35 -3.69 0.70
CA SER A 126 14.32 -3.26 2.08
C SER A 126 14.00 -1.76 2.21
N GLU A 127 13.52 -1.33 3.38
CA GLU A 127 13.25 0.08 3.69
C GLU A 127 14.47 0.97 3.39
N ASP A 128 15.67 0.54 3.80
CA ASP A 128 16.91 1.30 3.57
C ASP A 128 17.30 1.35 2.08
N GLU A 129 17.08 0.28 1.33
CA GLU A 129 17.33 0.24 -0.12
C GLU A 129 16.37 1.17 -0.86
N LEU A 130 15.06 1.11 -0.53
CA LEU A 130 14.05 1.99 -1.12
C LEU A 130 14.34 3.46 -0.80
N LYS A 131 14.70 3.77 0.44
CA LYS A 131 15.11 5.11 0.84
C LYS A 131 16.29 5.61 -0.01
N GLN A 132 17.34 4.79 -0.19
CA GLN A 132 18.49 5.17 -1.01
C GLN A 132 18.13 5.40 -2.48
N ILE A 133 17.23 4.59 -3.05
CA ILE A 133 16.75 4.76 -4.42
C ILE A 133 16.04 6.12 -4.55
N ILE A 134 15.09 6.39 -3.65
CA ILE A 134 14.31 7.64 -3.69
C ILE A 134 15.22 8.86 -3.46
N GLU A 135 16.14 8.80 -2.49
CA GLU A 135 17.03 9.91 -2.17
C GLU A 135 18.02 10.27 -3.28
N LYS A 136 18.35 9.34 -4.18
CA LYS A 136 19.17 9.63 -5.36
C LYS A 136 18.46 10.52 -6.38
N ASP A 137 17.13 10.35 -6.49
CA ASP A 137 16.31 11.06 -7.47
C ASP A 137 15.76 12.39 -6.92
N LEU A 138 15.85 12.62 -5.60
CA LEU A 138 15.36 13.82 -4.95
C LEU A 138 16.36 14.96 -5.02
N LYS A 139 15.92 16.11 -5.57
CA LYS A 139 16.69 17.36 -5.60
C LYS A 139 16.71 18.06 -4.24
N GLU A 140 15.61 18.01 -3.50
CA GLU A 140 15.45 18.60 -2.17
C GLU A 140 15.07 17.51 -1.16
N LYS A 141 15.73 17.55 0.03
CA LYS A 141 15.54 16.54 1.08
C LYS A 141 14.81 17.06 2.32
N LYS A 142 14.53 18.38 2.39
CA LYS A 142 13.89 18.98 3.57
C LYS A 142 12.38 19.10 3.40
N GLY A 143 11.66 18.86 4.50
CA GLY A 143 10.21 19.05 4.55
C GLY A 143 9.39 18.03 3.79
N LEU A 144 9.93 16.87 3.42
CA LEU A 144 9.20 15.80 2.74
C LEU A 144 8.28 15.04 3.72
N LEU A 145 7.13 14.61 3.22
CA LEU A 145 6.30 13.64 3.94
C LEU A 145 7.05 12.31 4.01
N THR A 146 6.94 11.59 5.14
CA THR A 146 7.60 10.30 5.31
C THR A 146 6.63 9.21 5.73
N ILE A 147 6.87 7.99 5.24
CA ILE A 147 6.23 6.76 5.68
C ILE A 147 7.31 5.94 6.40
N GLY A 148 7.27 5.89 7.72
CA GLY A 148 8.41 5.39 8.49
C GLY A 148 9.67 6.22 8.19
N LYS A 149 10.72 5.58 7.64
CA LYS A 149 11.95 6.26 7.22
C LYS A 149 11.99 6.62 5.73
N ILE A 150 10.97 6.22 4.97
CA ILE A 150 10.92 6.38 3.52
C ILE A 150 10.38 7.77 3.19
N PRO A 151 11.13 8.64 2.53
CA PRO A 151 10.62 9.94 2.08
C PRO A 151 9.66 9.76 0.90
N VAL A 152 8.56 10.51 0.92
CA VAL A 152 7.59 10.56 -0.18
C VAL A 152 7.99 11.67 -1.13
N PRO A 153 8.27 11.38 -2.41
CA PRO A 153 8.56 12.41 -3.40
C PRO A 153 7.38 13.38 -3.55
N PRO A 154 7.60 14.70 -3.71
CA PRO A 154 6.52 15.69 -3.82
C PRO A 154 5.51 15.37 -4.93
N MET A 155 5.98 14.76 -6.02
CA MET A 155 5.11 14.33 -7.12
C MET A 155 4.24 13.11 -6.75
N ALA A 156 4.64 12.31 -5.77
CA ALA A 156 3.88 11.16 -5.31
C ALA A 156 2.78 11.56 -4.32
N GLU A 157 2.92 12.69 -3.62
CA GLU A 157 1.91 13.19 -2.68
C GLU A 157 0.54 13.40 -3.35
N THR A 158 0.51 13.93 -4.58
CA THR A 158 -0.73 14.16 -5.36
C THR A 158 -1.15 12.97 -6.21
N ARG A 159 -0.51 11.80 -6.02
CA ARG A 159 -0.89 10.53 -6.67
C ARG A 159 -1.63 9.59 -5.73
N HIS A 160 -2.09 10.12 -4.62
CA HIS A 160 -2.99 9.49 -3.67
C HIS A 160 -2.42 8.28 -2.92
N PHE A 161 -2.97 8.05 -1.72
CA PHE A 161 -2.55 6.99 -0.81
C PHE A 161 -3.75 6.08 -0.49
N PHE A 162 -3.52 4.78 -0.54
CA PHE A 162 -4.49 3.78 -0.13
C PHE A 162 -3.91 2.97 1.03
N ILE A 163 -4.58 3.00 2.18
CA ILE A 163 -4.14 2.36 3.42
C ILE A 163 -5.15 1.30 3.79
N ILE A 164 -4.74 0.04 3.87
CA ILE A 164 -5.63 -1.05 4.22
C ILE A 164 -5.03 -1.92 5.34
N GLY A 165 -5.89 -2.43 6.22
CA GLY A 165 -5.47 -3.35 7.29
C GLY A 165 -6.53 -3.50 8.36
N ARG A 166 -6.53 -4.62 9.06
CA ARG A 166 -7.46 -4.88 10.15
C ARG A 166 -7.34 -3.85 11.29
N SER A 167 -8.32 -3.79 12.18
CA SER A 167 -8.25 -2.91 13.35
C SER A 167 -7.06 -3.26 14.25
N GLY A 168 -6.39 -2.26 14.80
CA GLY A 168 -5.26 -2.41 15.73
C GLY A 168 -3.89 -2.63 15.08
N THR A 169 -3.79 -2.73 13.76
CA THR A 169 -2.51 -3.06 13.08
C THR A 169 -1.56 -1.89 12.85
N GLY A 170 -2.00 -0.65 13.07
CA GLY A 170 -1.14 0.53 12.96
C GLY A 170 -1.61 1.61 12.00
N LYS A 171 -2.74 1.44 11.28
CA LYS A 171 -3.28 2.47 10.37
C LYS A 171 -3.39 3.85 11.02
N THR A 172 -4.06 3.91 12.17
CA THR A 172 -4.25 5.15 12.93
C THR A 172 -2.90 5.78 13.30
N ARG A 173 -1.88 4.99 13.67
CA ARG A 173 -0.53 5.49 13.97
C ARG A 173 0.13 6.12 12.73
N LEU A 174 -0.03 5.53 11.56
CA LEU A 174 0.46 6.10 10.32
C LEU A 174 -0.24 7.43 10.00
N ILE A 175 -1.56 7.49 10.17
CA ILE A 175 -2.33 8.72 9.97
C ILE A 175 -1.91 9.80 10.99
N TYR A 176 -1.67 9.45 12.25
CA TYR A 176 -1.10 10.37 13.25
C TYR A 176 0.22 10.96 12.76
N SER A 177 1.11 10.11 12.22
CA SER A 177 2.39 10.58 11.67
C SER A 177 2.17 11.54 10.51
N PHE A 178 1.22 11.27 9.60
CA PHE A 178 0.90 12.17 8.50
C PHE A 178 0.36 13.50 8.99
N ILE A 179 -0.61 13.50 9.90
CA ILE A 179 -1.21 14.71 10.46
C ILE A 179 -0.14 15.57 11.16
N SER A 180 0.75 14.95 11.96
CA SER A 180 1.85 15.67 12.62
C SER A 180 2.77 16.37 11.63
N GLN A 181 3.22 15.66 10.59
CA GLN A 181 4.10 16.21 9.57
C GLN A 181 3.42 17.31 8.74
N LEU A 182 2.12 17.14 8.42
CA LEU A 182 1.34 18.14 7.69
C LEU A 182 1.08 19.39 8.54
N ARG A 183 0.97 19.23 9.86
CA ARG A 183 0.88 20.35 10.81
C ARG A 183 2.18 21.19 10.81
N GLU A 184 3.33 20.53 10.87
CA GLU A 184 4.64 21.19 10.79
C GLU A 184 4.83 21.96 9.47
N ARG A 185 4.26 21.45 8.37
CA ARG A 185 4.28 22.10 7.06
C ARG A 185 3.26 23.22 6.92
N ARG A 186 2.35 23.44 7.88
CA ARG A 186 1.19 24.32 7.76
C ARG A 186 0.34 24.02 6.52
N ALA A 187 0.20 22.73 6.20
CA ALA A 187 -0.57 22.30 5.06
C ALA A 187 -2.09 22.51 5.30
N LYS A 188 -2.83 22.73 4.22
CA LYS A 188 -4.30 22.73 4.25
C LYS A 188 -4.79 21.28 4.24
N VAL A 189 -5.53 20.86 5.28
CA VAL A 189 -5.95 19.47 5.47
C VAL A 189 -7.41 19.38 5.86
N ILE A 190 -8.13 18.49 5.20
CA ILE A 190 -9.47 18.06 5.61
C ILE A 190 -9.34 16.65 6.17
N VAL A 191 -9.72 16.50 7.44
CA VAL A 191 -9.61 15.22 8.16
C VAL A 191 -11.00 14.70 8.49
N TYR A 192 -11.39 13.58 7.90
CA TYR A 192 -12.55 12.84 8.36
C TYR A 192 -12.13 11.91 9.50
N ASP A 193 -12.51 12.30 10.70
CA ASP A 193 -12.21 11.63 11.96
C ASP A 193 -13.44 10.90 12.47
N PHE A 194 -13.60 9.64 12.10
CA PHE A 194 -14.80 8.86 12.41
C PHE A 194 -15.00 8.64 13.92
N LYS A 195 -13.91 8.54 14.69
CA LYS A 195 -13.94 8.23 16.12
C LYS A 195 -13.68 9.43 17.03
N GLY A 196 -13.14 10.52 16.48
CA GLY A 196 -12.70 11.67 17.27
C GLY A 196 -11.30 11.51 17.86
N ASP A 197 -10.50 10.55 17.35
CA ASP A 197 -9.17 10.27 17.86
C ASP A 197 -8.17 11.39 17.48
N PHE A 198 -8.23 11.90 16.26
CA PHE A 198 -7.31 12.91 15.75
C PHE A 198 -7.60 14.30 16.29
N ILE A 199 -8.88 14.69 16.36
CA ILE A 199 -9.27 16.00 16.89
C ILE A 199 -8.82 16.16 18.35
N SER A 200 -8.85 15.09 19.14
CA SER A 200 -8.43 15.13 20.54
C SER A 200 -6.94 15.48 20.74
N CYS A 201 -6.11 15.19 19.73
CA CYS A 201 -4.65 15.35 19.79
C CYS A 201 -4.13 16.53 18.99
N PHE A 202 -4.80 16.90 17.90
CA PHE A 202 -4.24 17.85 16.91
C PHE A 202 -5.05 19.14 16.75
N TYR A 203 -6.23 19.26 17.36
CA TYR A 203 -7.06 20.44 17.21
C TYR A 203 -6.47 21.67 17.88
N ASP A 204 -6.24 22.72 17.09
CA ASP A 204 -5.82 24.03 17.55
C ASP A 204 -6.96 25.05 17.29
N PRO A 205 -7.63 25.54 18.35
CA PRO A 205 -8.77 26.43 18.20
C PRO A 205 -8.44 27.79 17.56
N SER A 206 -7.15 28.15 17.45
CA SER A 206 -6.72 29.43 16.85
C SER A 206 -6.71 29.40 15.32
N VAL A 207 -6.60 28.23 14.71
CA VAL A 207 -6.45 28.09 13.24
C VAL A 207 -7.34 27.01 12.63
N ASP A 208 -7.84 26.06 13.44
CA ASP A 208 -8.57 24.90 12.94
C ASP A 208 -10.07 25.06 13.05
N LEU A 209 -10.76 24.37 12.17
CA LEU A 209 -12.22 24.35 12.10
C LEU A 209 -12.76 22.94 12.39
N ILE A 210 -13.98 22.88 12.92
CA ILE A 210 -14.69 21.64 13.19
C ILE A 210 -16.03 21.67 12.47
N PHE A 211 -16.35 20.60 11.74
CA PHE A 211 -17.69 20.33 11.25
C PHE A 211 -18.27 19.09 11.93
N ASN A 212 -19.17 19.33 12.87
CA ASN A 212 -20.02 18.34 13.50
C ASN A 212 -21.22 19.08 14.11
N PRO A 213 -22.44 18.91 13.60
CA PRO A 213 -23.60 19.68 14.06
C PRO A 213 -23.95 19.50 15.54
N LEU A 214 -23.38 18.50 16.21
CA LEU A 214 -23.58 18.23 17.64
C LEU A 214 -22.46 18.80 18.53
N ASP A 215 -21.42 19.40 17.94
CA ASP A 215 -20.34 20.07 18.67
C ASP A 215 -20.63 21.58 18.74
N ARG A 216 -20.50 22.19 19.91
CA ARG A 216 -20.70 23.64 20.09
C ARG A 216 -19.71 24.51 19.33
N ARG A 217 -18.58 23.95 18.93
CA ARG A 217 -17.49 24.62 18.17
C ARG A 217 -17.68 24.49 16.67
N THR A 218 -18.76 23.84 16.22
CA THR A 218 -18.98 23.56 14.80
C THR A 218 -19.06 24.84 13.98
N ILE A 219 -18.51 24.79 12.76
CA ILE A 219 -18.74 25.85 11.77
C ILE A 219 -20.23 25.91 11.39
N HIS A 220 -20.69 27.10 11.10
CA HIS A 220 -22.07 27.37 10.68
C HIS A 220 -22.20 27.24 9.15
N TRP A 221 -22.18 26.00 8.67
CA TRP A 221 -22.29 25.66 7.26
C TRP A 221 -23.74 25.39 6.84
N CYS A 222 -24.08 25.87 5.64
CA CYS A 222 -25.33 25.55 4.95
C CYS A 222 -25.01 25.19 3.49
N VAL A 223 -25.53 24.06 3.01
CA VAL A 223 -25.28 23.60 1.65
C VAL A 223 -25.76 24.59 0.57
N LEU A 224 -26.78 25.39 0.88
CA LEU A 224 -27.30 26.44 -0.04
C LEU A 224 -26.24 27.49 -0.37
N ARG A 225 -25.25 27.73 0.49
CA ARG A 225 -24.17 28.68 0.22
C ARG A 225 -23.19 28.17 -0.84
N GLU A 226 -23.13 26.89 -1.04
CA GLU A 226 -22.24 26.27 -2.03
C GLU A 226 -22.86 26.19 -3.44
N ILE A 227 -24.10 26.68 -3.61
CA ILE A 227 -24.81 26.76 -4.89
C ILE A 227 -24.55 28.12 -5.53
N GLU A 228 -23.74 28.14 -6.59
CA GLU A 228 -23.49 29.34 -7.42
C GLU A 228 -24.30 29.30 -8.71
N THR A 229 -24.45 28.13 -9.29
CA THR A 229 -25.16 27.89 -10.54
C THR A 229 -26.25 26.84 -10.37
N PHE A 230 -27.17 26.79 -11.30
CA PHE A 230 -28.22 25.76 -11.29
C PHE A 230 -27.68 24.33 -11.47
N ALA A 231 -26.53 24.17 -12.11
CA ALA A 231 -25.88 22.88 -12.23
C ALA A 231 -25.40 22.34 -10.86
N ASP A 232 -25.08 23.23 -9.93
CA ASP A 232 -24.65 22.83 -8.58
C ASP A 232 -25.79 22.18 -7.80
N VAL A 233 -27.04 22.57 -8.06
CA VAL A 233 -28.23 21.99 -7.42
C VAL A 233 -28.32 20.48 -7.72
N ASP A 234 -28.22 20.09 -8.99
CA ASP A 234 -28.25 18.69 -9.38
C ASP A 234 -27.01 17.94 -8.85
N SER A 235 -25.85 18.59 -8.89
CA SER A 235 -24.59 18.03 -8.36
C SER A 235 -24.68 17.75 -6.85
N ILE A 236 -25.25 18.66 -6.07
CA ILE A 236 -25.46 18.51 -4.61
C ILE A 236 -26.48 17.41 -4.34
N SER A 237 -27.56 17.35 -5.11
CA SER A 237 -28.58 16.31 -4.97
C SER A 237 -28.01 14.92 -5.23
N MET A 238 -27.11 14.77 -6.22
CA MET A 238 -26.38 13.53 -6.48
C MET A 238 -25.39 13.16 -5.36
N SER A 239 -24.81 14.16 -4.69
CA SER A 239 -23.89 13.95 -3.55
C SER A 239 -24.64 13.47 -2.31
N LEU A 240 -25.81 14.05 -2.02
CA LEU A 240 -26.58 13.68 -0.84
C LEU A 240 -27.30 12.34 -1.03
N ILE A 241 -27.89 12.13 -2.20
CA ILE A 241 -28.66 10.94 -2.55
C ILE A 241 -27.88 10.16 -3.60
N PRO A 242 -26.97 9.26 -3.19
CA PRO A 242 -26.10 8.55 -4.12
C PRO A 242 -26.89 7.57 -5.01
N SER A 243 -26.31 7.23 -6.18
CA SER A 243 -26.90 6.24 -7.07
C SER A 243 -26.97 4.88 -6.37
N SER A 244 -28.12 4.21 -6.47
CA SER A 244 -28.34 2.88 -5.95
C SER A 244 -28.26 1.81 -7.05
N THR A 245 -28.54 0.57 -6.71
CA THR A 245 -28.66 -0.57 -7.62
C THR A 245 -29.79 -0.34 -8.66
N ARG A 246 -29.85 -1.17 -9.70
CA ARG A 246 -30.83 -1.00 -10.81
C ARG A 246 -32.28 -0.98 -10.33
N ASP A 247 -32.59 -1.73 -9.27
CA ASP A 247 -33.96 -1.92 -8.80
C ASP A 247 -34.55 -0.65 -8.12
N ASP A 248 -33.70 0.17 -7.48
CA ASP A 248 -34.14 1.39 -6.76
C ASP A 248 -33.95 2.67 -7.58
N LYS A 249 -33.47 2.57 -8.81
CA LYS A 249 -33.08 3.74 -9.61
C LYS A 249 -34.20 4.77 -9.76
N PHE A 250 -35.42 4.33 -10.04
CA PHE A 250 -36.57 5.22 -10.20
C PHE A 250 -36.81 6.06 -8.93
N TRP A 251 -36.83 5.44 -7.75
CA TRP A 251 -37.10 6.11 -6.48
C TRP A 251 -35.99 7.09 -6.10
N VAL A 252 -34.76 6.73 -6.37
CA VAL A 252 -33.59 7.58 -6.12
C VAL A 252 -33.60 8.80 -7.05
N ASP A 253 -33.85 8.62 -8.34
CA ASP A 253 -33.87 9.72 -9.30
C ASP A 253 -35.07 10.66 -9.01
N ALA A 254 -36.26 10.12 -8.69
CA ALA A 254 -37.42 10.92 -8.28
C ALA A 254 -37.17 11.70 -6.97
N ALA A 255 -36.51 11.07 -5.98
CA ALA A 255 -36.13 11.74 -4.74
C ALA A 255 -35.13 12.90 -4.98
N ARG A 256 -34.19 12.74 -5.91
CA ARG A 256 -33.26 13.78 -6.33
C ARG A 256 -33.99 14.93 -7.01
N ASP A 257 -34.93 14.64 -7.91
CA ASP A 257 -35.70 15.69 -8.62
C ASP A 257 -36.51 16.54 -7.64
N VAL A 258 -37.12 15.92 -6.61
CA VAL A 258 -37.82 16.67 -5.54
C VAL A 258 -36.85 17.50 -4.74
N PHE A 259 -35.72 16.93 -4.30
CA PHE A 259 -34.73 17.65 -3.51
C PHE A 259 -34.07 18.79 -4.30
N SER A 260 -33.75 18.57 -5.58
CA SER A 260 -33.25 19.63 -6.49
C SER A 260 -34.27 20.77 -6.62
N SER A 261 -35.56 20.44 -6.70
CA SER A 261 -36.63 21.46 -6.77
C SER A 261 -36.70 22.29 -5.51
N ILE A 262 -36.54 21.68 -4.32
CA ILE A 262 -36.46 22.37 -3.03
C ILE A 262 -35.27 23.34 -3.00
N LEU A 263 -34.06 22.83 -3.31
CA LEU A 263 -32.83 23.62 -3.27
C LEU A 263 -32.94 24.84 -4.23
N PHE A 264 -33.43 24.60 -5.44
CA PHE A 264 -33.59 25.66 -6.42
C PHE A 264 -34.60 26.71 -5.95
N TYR A 265 -35.76 26.27 -5.40
CA TYR A 265 -36.79 27.18 -4.88
C TYR A 265 -36.24 28.06 -3.74
N LEU A 266 -35.51 27.48 -2.81
CA LEU A 266 -34.89 28.21 -1.70
C LEU A 266 -33.85 29.23 -2.19
N LYS A 267 -33.08 28.92 -3.21
CA LYS A 267 -32.15 29.88 -3.85
C LYS A 267 -32.90 31.00 -4.56
N TYR A 268 -33.93 30.65 -5.33
CA TYR A 268 -34.73 31.61 -6.06
C TYR A 268 -35.43 32.61 -5.14
N THR A 269 -35.98 32.13 -4.02
CA THR A 269 -36.68 32.95 -3.02
C THR A 269 -35.77 33.62 -2.00
N LYS A 270 -34.44 33.37 -2.08
CA LYS A 270 -33.43 33.86 -1.14
C LYS A 270 -33.63 33.39 0.30
N GLN A 271 -34.27 32.25 0.48
CA GLN A 271 -34.48 31.61 1.80
C GLN A 271 -33.31 30.65 2.14
N GLU A 272 -32.09 31.18 2.09
CA GLU A 272 -30.84 30.41 2.14
C GLU A 272 -30.40 30.07 3.58
N THR A 273 -31.26 29.44 4.38
CA THR A 273 -30.92 29.02 5.74
C THR A 273 -31.15 27.52 5.97
N ASN A 274 -30.40 26.94 6.89
CA ASN A 274 -30.57 25.55 7.30
C ASN A 274 -31.98 25.28 7.86
N HIS A 275 -32.59 26.28 8.52
CA HIS A 275 -33.96 26.17 9.02
C HIS A 275 -34.97 26.00 7.88
N HIS A 276 -34.90 26.84 6.86
CA HIS A 276 -35.76 26.71 5.67
C HIS A 276 -35.51 25.39 4.95
N LEU A 277 -34.26 24.99 4.77
CA LEU A 277 -33.93 23.71 4.14
C LEU A 277 -34.59 22.55 4.88
N TRP A 278 -34.45 22.47 6.21
CA TRP A 278 -35.09 21.43 7.01
C TRP A 278 -36.62 21.52 6.91
N HIS A 279 -37.21 22.73 7.02
CA HIS A 279 -38.64 22.93 6.91
C HIS A 279 -39.20 22.33 5.63
N TYR A 280 -38.63 22.68 4.48
CA TYR A 280 -39.11 22.19 3.19
C TYR A 280 -38.89 20.69 3.01
N CYS A 281 -37.80 20.13 3.49
CA CYS A 281 -37.56 18.68 3.44
C CYS A 281 -38.52 17.87 4.31
N SER A 282 -39.12 18.47 5.33
CA SER A 282 -40.04 17.85 6.30
C SER A 282 -41.53 18.04 6.00
N LEU A 283 -41.90 18.74 4.95
CA LEU A 283 -43.28 18.97 4.57
C LEU A 283 -44.05 17.65 4.34
N SER A 284 -45.36 17.66 4.64
CA SER A 284 -46.26 16.55 4.29
C SER A 284 -46.37 16.38 2.76
N GLU A 285 -46.97 15.30 2.31
CA GLU A 285 -47.20 15.07 0.87
C GLU A 285 -48.03 16.17 0.24
N GLU A 286 -49.11 16.58 0.94
CA GLU A 286 -50.03 17.62 0.49
C GLU A 286 -49.36 19.01 0.48
N ASP A 287 -48.64 19.36 1.54
CA ASP A 287 -47.93 20.63 1.65
C ASP A 287 -46.82 20.70 0.61
N MET A 288 -46.10 19.60 0.36
CA MET A 288 -45.05 19.55 -0.66
C MET A 288 -45.64 19.77 -2.07
N LEU A 289 -46.76 19.09 -2.37
CA LEU A 289 -47.45 19.29 -3.65
C LEU A 289 -47.85 20.75 -3.84
N ASN A 290 -48.53 21.32 -2.84
CA ASN A 290 -48.96 22.73 -2.88
C ASN A 290 -47.77 23.69 -3.04
N GLN A 291 -46.67 23.41 -2.33
CA GLN A 291 -45.46 24.22 -2.43
C GLN A 291 -44.81 24.15 -3.81
N MET A 292 -44.79 23.01 -4.45
CA MET A 292 -44.24 22.84 -5.81
C MET A 292 -45.16 23.53 -6.85
N ILE A 293 -46.47 23.53 -6.66
CA ILE A 293 -47.41 24.29 -7.50
C ILE A 293 -47.14 25.80 -7.36
N ILE A 294 -46.96 26.28 -6.13
CA ILE A 294 -46.60 27.69 -5.87
C ILE A 294 -45.26 28.02 -6.56
N ALA A 295 -44.27 27.18 -6.43
CA ALA A 295 -42.97 27.38 -7.06
C ALA A 295 -43.05 27.51 -8.58
N VAL A 296 -43.81 26.66 -9.25
CA VAL A 296 -44.02 26.72 -10.71
C VAL A 296 -44.75 28.01 -11.09
N ASN A 297 -45.77 28.41 -10.35
CA ASN A 297 -46.49 29.66 -10.58
C ASN A 297 -45.62 30.92 -10.41
N GLN A 298 -44.57 30.82 -9.59
CA GLN A 298 -43.57 31.88 -9.41
C GLN A 298 -42.45 31.83 -10.47
N GLY A 299 -42.52 30.92 -11.46
CA GLY A 299 -41.55 30.81 -12.53
C GLY A 299 -40.38 29.84 -12.27
N VAL A 300 -40.45 29.04 -11.21
CA VAL A 300 -39.44 28.04 -10.89
C VAL A 300 -39.70 26.75 -11.71
N GLU A 301 -39.27 26.76 -12.97
CA GLU A 301 -39.54 25.70 -13.94
C GLU A 301 -39.06 24.31 -13.50
N ILE A 302 -37.95 24.22 -12.76
CA ILE A 302 -37.39 22.96 -12.27
C ILE A 302 -38.33 22.21 -11.33
N ALA A 303 -39.24 22.95 -10.62
CA ALA A 303 -40.24 22.33 -9.75
C ALA A 303 -41.25 21.47 -10.52
N LYS A 304 -41.36 21.60 -11.85
CA LYS A 304 -42.15 20.70 -12.68
C LYS A 304 -41.65 19.25 -12.63
N ARG A 305 -40.35 19.03 -12.38
CA ARG A 305 -39.81 17.68 -12.21
C ARG A 305 -40.45 17.00 -11.00
N ALA A 306 -40.50 17.68 -9.87
CA ALA A 306 -41.14 17.18 -8.65
C ALA A 306 -42.65 16.97 -8.84
N LEU A 307 -43.35 17.87 -9.50
CA LEU A 307 -44.77 17.75 -9.75
C LEU A 307 -45.12 16.47 -10.52
N GLY A 308 -44.29 16.05 -11.45
CA GLY A 308 -44.50 14.77 -12.18
C GLY A 308 -44.71 13.56 -11.28
N TYR A 309 -44.10 13.55 -10.10
CA TYR A 309 -44.26 12.46 -9.12
C TYR A 309 -45.33 12.75 -8.07
N LEU A 310 -45.57 14.03 -7.73
CA LEU A 310 -46.47 14.44 -6.64
C LEU A 310 -47.94 14.54 -7.05
N LEU A 311 -48.24 14.89 -8.32
CA LEU A 311 -49.62 15.07 -8.81
C LEU A 311 -50.51 13.83 -8.69
N GLY A 312 -49.92 12.63 -8.61
CA GLY A 312 -50.66 11.38 -8.38
C GLY A 312 -51.23 11.26 -6.96
N TYR A 313 -50.81 12.08 -6.00
CA TYR A 313 -51.26 12.04 -4.61
C TYR A 313 -52.75 12.28 -4.47
N GLU A 314 -53.29 13.30 -5.13
CA GLU A 314 -54.73 13.62 -5.15
C GLU A 314 -55.61 12.46 -5.66
N LYS A 315 -55.04 11.58 -6.47
CA LYS A 315 -55.71 10.38 -7.05
C LYS A 315 -55.48 9.12 -6.18
N GLY A 316 -54.93 9.26 -4.97
CA GLY A 316 -54.64 8.14 -4.05
C GLY A 316 -53.43 7.29 -4.46
N SER A 317 -52.55 7.77 -5.33
CA SER A 317 -51.29 7.10 -5.67
C SER A 317 -50.31 7.13 -4.50
N LYS A 318 -49.67 5.99 -4.19
CA LYS A 318 -48.63 5.87 -3.18
C LYS A 318 -47.28 6.42 -3.66
N VAL A 319 -47.12 6.74 -4.93
CA VAL A 319 -45.84 7.15 -5.52
C VAL A 319 -45.28 8.41 -4.82
N ALA A 320 -46.12 9.39 -4.53
CA ALA A 320 -45.69 10.61 -3.83
C ALA A 320 -45.12 10.28 -2.44
N SER A 321 -45.82 9.45 -1.66
CA SER A 321 -45.39 9.03 -0.32
C SER A 321 -44.05 8.26 -0.37
N ASP A 322 -43.91 7.33 -1.33
CA ASP A 322 -42.69 6.52 -1.46
C ASP A 322 -41.47 7.36 -1.90
N VAL A 323 -41.68 8.32 -2.83
CA VAL A 323 -40.64 9.26 -3.28
C VAL A 323 -40.19 10.16 -2.13
N LEU A 324 -41.13 10.76 -1.39
CA LEU A 324 -40.80 11.60 -0.25
C LEU A 324 -40.18 10.81 0.90
N SER A 325 -40.61 9.56 1.13
CA SER A 325 -39.98 8.67 2.10
C SER A 325 -38.53 8.39 1.73
N THR A 326 -38.25 8.11 0.45
CA THR A 326 -36.89 7.90 -0.06
C THR A 326 -36.04 9.16 0.11
N MET A 327 -36.56 10.33 -0.24
CA MET A 327 -35.85 11.61 -0.04
C MET A 327 -35.51 11.83 1.43
N ARG A 328 -36.47 11.62 2.33
CA ARG A 328 -36.31 11.84 3.79
C ARG A 328 -35.26 10.94 4.41
N GLN A 329 -35.00 9.73 3.90
CA GLN A 329 -33.90 8.89 4.37
C GLN A 329 -32.55 9.62 4.35
N TYR A 330 -32.35 10.50 3.37
CA TYR A 330 -31.11 11.27 3.21
C TYR A 330 -31.18 12.66 3.80
N THR A 331 -32.35 13.32 3.75
CA THR A 331 -32.50 14.72 4.16
C THR A 331 -32.78 14.91 5.65
N ASN A 332 -33.17 13.84 6.40
CA ASN A 332 -33.40 13.91 7.84
C ASN A 332 -32.16 14.40 8.62
N CYS A 333 -30.97 14.25 8.07
CA CYS A 333 -29.74 14.76 8.67
C CYS A 333 -29.73 16.30 8.82
N PHE A 334 -30.49 17.03 7.99
CA PHE A 334 -30.59 18.50 8.07
C PHE A 334 -31.33 18.99 9.33
N PHE A 335 -32.07 18.14 10.02
CA PHE A 335 -32.60 18.45 11.36
C PHE A 335 -31.50 18.91 12.30
N TYR A 336 -30.35 18.22 12.27
CA TYR A 336 -29.22 18.51 13.16
C TYR A 336 -28.46 19.78 12.79
N THR A 337 -28.62 20.30 11.58
CA THR A 337 -28.04 21.58 11.14
C THR A 337 -29.05 22.73 11.18
N SER A 338 -30.34 22.48 11.41
CA SER A 338 -31.42 23.49 11.30
C SER A 338 -31.19 24.73 12.15
N HIS A 339 -30.48 24.61 13.26
CA HIS A 339 -30.13 25.71 14.18
C HIS A 339 -28.86 26.46 13.80
N LEU A 340 -28.07 25.93 12.82
CA LEU A 340 -26.83 26.56 12.38
C LEU A 340 -27.15 27.71 11.40
N LYS A 341 -26.40 28.79 11.54
CA LYS A 341 -26.49 29.91 10.61
C LYS A 341 -25.81 29.56 9.28
N ASN A 342 -25.96 30.43 8.29
CA ASN A 342 -25.30 30.33 6.99
C ASN A 342 -24.12 31.32 6.93
N GLU A 343 -23.01 31.01 7.64
CA GLU A 343 -21.87 31.92 7.81
C GLU A 343 -20.60 31.39 7.14
N PHE A 344 -20.43 30.08 7.02
CA PHE A 344 -19.23 29.44 6.49
C PHE A 344 -19.40 28.98 5.04
N SER A 345 -18.40 29.24 4.19
CA SER A 345 -18.30 28.75 2.81
C SER A 345 -17.07 27.85 2.66
N LEU A 346 -17.27 26.63 2.20
CA LEU A 346 -16.21 25.69 1.85
C LEU A 346 -15.32 26.23 0.75
N LYS A 347 -15.92 26.81 -0.30
CA LYS A 347 -15.20 27.40 -1.42
C LYS A 347 -14.23 28.48 -0.94
N GLN A 348 -14.72 29.46 -0.18
CA GLN A 348 -13.89 30.54 0.34
C GLN A 348 -12.77 30.01 1.24
N TRP A 349 -13.06 29.04 2.11
CA TRP A 349 -12.02 28.43 2.96
C TRP A 349 -10.98 27.66 2.15
N LEU A 350 -11.37 26.97 1.08
CA LEU A 350 -10.43 26.25 0.20
C LEU A 350 -9.51 27.22 -0.57
N GLU A 351 -10.00 28.40 -0.95
CA GLU A 351 -9.21 29.42 -1.64
C GLU A 351 -8.28 30.18 -0.68
N GLU A 352 -8.80 30.71 0.40
CA GLU A 352 -8.15 31.70 1.25
C GLU A 352 -7.81 31.20 2.66
N GLY A 353 -8.52 30.17 3.16
CA GLY A 353 -8.37 29.67 4.53
C GLY A 353 -7.07 28.91 4.76
N GLU A 354 -6.75 28.74 6.04
CA GLU A 354 -5.58 28.01 6.53
C GLU A 354 -6.00 26.96 7.57
N GLY A 355 -5.04 26.15 8.00
CA GLY A 355 -5.24 25.18 9.07
C GLY A 355 -5.95 23.90 8.63
N PHE A 356 -6.50 23.19 9.60
CA PHE A 356 -7.17 21.92 9.41
C PHE A 356 -8.68 22.08 9.57
N LEU A 357 -9.42 21.35 8.77
CA LEU A 357 -10.88 21.21 8.90
C LEU A 357 -11.19 19.78 9.32
N PHE A 358 -11.54 19.59 10.59
CA PHE A 358 -11.93 18.31 11.14
C PHE A 358 -13.42 18.05 10.93
N ILE A 359 -13.74 16.98 10.23
CA ILE A 359 -15.09 16.46 10.04
C ILE A 359 -15.24 15.28 10.97
N VAL A 360 -15.94 15.49 12.10
CA VAL A 360 -15.95 14.51 13.18
C VAL A 360 -17.24 13.69 13.15
N GLY A 361 -17.08 12.38 13.03
CA GLY A 361 -18.15 11.42 13.17
C GLY A 361 -18.35 10.98 14.63
N PHE A 362 -19.48 10.32 14.89
CA PHE A 362 -19.71 9.57 16.12
C PHE A 362 -20.18 8.17 15.75
N PRO A 363 -19.48 7.11 16.17
CA PRO A 363 -19.88 5.74 15.84
C PRO A 363 -21.34 5.42 16.19
N ARG A 364 -21.83 5.95 17.31
CA ARG A 364 -23.20 5.77 17.77
C ARG A 364 -24.25 6.41 16.84
N LEU A 365 -23.88 7.49 16.13
CA LEU A 365 -24.77 8.29 15.27
C LEU A 365 -24.39 8.18 13.80
N ARG A 366 -23.65 7.13 13.46
CA ARG A 366 -23.12 6.90 12.12
C ARG A 366 -24.21 7.03 11.05
N ASP A 367 -25.25 6.24 11.16
CA ASP A 367 -26.27 6.16 10.10
C ASP A 367 -27.05 7.47 9.96
N THR A 368 -27.23 8.19 11.07
CA THR A 368 -27.93 9.47 11.12
C THR A 368 -27.15 10.60 10.45
N LEU A 369 -25.85 10.72 10.74
CA LEU A 369 -25.01 11.81 10.25
C LEU A 369 -24.29 11.47 8.94
N ARG A 370 -24.25 10.20 8.56
CA ARG A 370 -23.56 9.71 7.36
C ARG A 370 -23.91 10.49 6.08
N PRO A 371 -25.20 10.78 5.76
CA PRO A 371 -25.53 11.55 4.56
C PRO A 371 -24.94 12.96 4.59
N LEU A 372 -25.02 13.64 5.74
CA LEU A 372 -24.52 15.01 5.90
C LEU A 372 -23.00 15.09 5.78
N LEU A 373 -22.27 14.22 6.50
CA LEU A 373 -20.81 14.24 6.49
C LEU A 373 -20.26 13.84 5.09
N SER A 374 -20.92 12.88 4.44
CA SER A 374 -20.58 12.48 3.08
C SER A 374 -20.82 13.62 2.08
N LEU A 375 -21.97 14.29 2.18
CA LEU A 375 -22.27 15.47 1.37
C LEU A 375 -21.20 16.55 1.53
N PHE A 376 -20.85 16.88 2.77
CA PHE A 376 -19.85 17.91 3.05
C PHE A 376 -18.49 17.58 2.40
N ILE A 377 -18.02 16.33 2.55
CA ILE A 377 -16.75 15.89 1.95
C ILE A 377 -16.82 15.90 0.43
N ASP A 378 -17.92 15.41 -0.16
CA ASP A 378 -18.08 15.35 -1.61
C ASP A 378 -18.09 16.75 -2.24
N VAL A 379 -18.78 17.70 -1.60
CA VAL A 379 -18.80 19.11 -2.00
C VAL A 379 -17.40 19.74 -1.85
N ALA A 380 -16.69 19.46 -0.76
CA ALA A 380 -15.32 19.94 -0.56
C ALA A 380 -14.36 19.45 -1.67
N ILE A 381 -14.49 18.17 -2.05
CA ILE A 381 -13.72 17.61 -3.16
C ILE A 381 -14.08 18.31 -4.48
N LYS A 382 -15.37 18.51 -4.77
CA LYS A 382 -15.83 19.20 -6.00
C LYS A 382 -15.31 20.62 -6.10
N HIS A 383 -15.37 21.38 -5.01
CA HIS A 383 -14.79 22.73 -4.98
C HIS A 383 -13.27 22.70 -5.18
N THR A 384 -12.56 21.74 -4.60
CA THR A 384 -11.11 21.59 -4.83
C THR A 384 -10.80 21.28 -6.30
N LEU A 385 -11.60 20.44 -6.96
CA LEU A 385 -11.46 20.15 -8.39
C LEU A 385 -11.74 21.38 -9.28
N SER A 386 -12.56 22.32 -8.82
CA SER A 386 -12.89 23.54 -9.53
C SER A 386 -11.83 24.65 -9.38
N LEU A 387 -10.87 24.49 -8.46
CA LEU A 387 -9.78 25.45 -8.30
C LEU A 387 -8.89 25.53 -9.55
N SER A 388 -8.23 26.68 -9.72
CA SER A 388 -7.21 26.85 -10.76
C SER A 388 -6.07 25.84 -10.60
N GLU A 389 -5.41 25.49 -11.68
CA GLU A 389 -4.21 24.63 -11.61
C GLU A 389 -3.08 25.32 -10.87
N ALA A 390 -2.47 24.61 -9.94
CA ALA A 390 -1.35 25.07 -9.16
C ALA A 390 -0.49 23.88 -8.73
N PRO A 391 0.63 23.59 -9.43
CA PRO A 391 1.47 22.42 -9.20
C PRO A 391 2.06 22.34 -7.78
N GLU A 392 2.26 23.50 -7.16
CA GLU A 392 2.82 23.60 -5.79
C GLU A 392 1.77 23.53 -4.68
N ARG A 393 0.48 23.65 -5.02
CA ARG A 393 -0.60 23.54 -4.04
C ARG A 393 -0.67 22.12 -3.49
N ARG A 394 -0.93 22.01 -2.18
CA ARG A 394 -1.19 20.73 -1.51
C ARG A 394 -2.39 20.87 -0.59
N ILE A 395 -3.47 20.20 -0.95
CA ILE A 395 -4.69 20.06 -0.14
C ILE A 395 -4.88 18.58 0.12
N PHE A 396 -4.76 18.19 1.38
CA PHE A 396 -4.88 16.80 1.78
C PHE A 396 -6.29 16.49 2.31
N PHE A 397 -6.88 15.42 1.81
CA PHE A 397 -8.08 14.81 2.37
C PHE A 397 -7.68 13.49 3.02
N ILE A 398 -7.70 13.44 4.34
CA ILE A 398 -7.40 12.24 5.12
C ILE A 398 -8.73 11.65 5.55
N LEU A 399 -9.12 10.53 4.92
CA LEU A 399 -10.39 9.87 5.19
C LEU A 399 -10.12 8.58 5.98
N ASP A 400 -10.10 8.70 7.32
CA ASP A 400 -10.02 7.55 8.22
C ASP A 400 -11.34 6.79 8.19
N GLU A 401 -11.27 5.49 7.99
CA GLU A 401 -12.43 4.62 7.80
C GLU A 401 -13.34 5.08 6.64
N PHE A 402 -12.76 5.24 5.44
CA PHE A 402 -13.45 5.70 4.23
C PHE A 402 -14.74 4.95 3.93
N SER A 403 -14.80 3.66 4.27
CA SER A 403 -15.99 2.80 4.11
C SER A 403 -17.17 3.16 5.01
N THR A 404 -17.02 4.07 5.96
CA THR A 404 -18.14 4.53 6.80
C THR A 404 -18.97 5.63 6.15
N LEU A 405 -18.45 6.26 5.10
CA LEU A 405 -19.14 7.26 4.29
C LEU A 405 -20.08 6.61 3.26
N GLN A 406 -20.99 7.41 2.71
CA GLN A 406 -21.74 7.02 1.52
C GLN A 406 -20.82 7.01 0.29
N LYS A 407 -21.33 6.55 -0.84
CA LYS A 407 -20.65 6.69 -2.12
C LYS A 407 -20.44 8.18 -2.46
N LEU A 408 -19.20 8.63 -2.42
CA LEU A 408 -18.82 9.98 -2.81
C LEU A 408 -18.66 10.02 -4.34
N SER A 409 -19.48 10.85 -4.99
CA SER A 409 -19.49 10.95 -6.46
C SER A 409 -18.20 11.57 -7.02
N ALA A 410 -17.56 12.44 -6.25
CA ALA A 410 -16.39 13.18 -6.65
C ALA A 410 -15.07 12.41 -6.51
N VAL A 411 -15.02 11.33 -5.72
CA VAL A 411 -13.76 10.64 -5.41
C VAL A 411 -13.08 10.08 -6.65
N LEU A 412 -13.81 9.46 -7.57
CA LEU A 412 -13.22 8.92 -8.80
C LEU A 412 -12.59 10.03 -9.66
N PHE A 413 -13.29 11.13 -9.84
CA PHE A 413 -12.77 12.29 -10.57
C PHE A 413 -11.56 12.91 -9.86
N ALA A 414 -11.60 12.95 -8.52
CA ALA A 414 -10.48 13.44 -7.72
C ALA A 414 -9.22 12.60 -7.89
N LEU A 415 -9.36 11.28 -7.94
CA LEU A 415 -8.26 10.35 -8.17
C LEU A 415 -7.65 10.48 -9.58
N GLU A 416 -8.48 10.80 -10.58
CA GLU A 416 -8.07 10.93 -11.97
C GLU A 416 -7.51 12.32 -12.29
N GLN A 417 -8.14 13.39 -11.79
CA GLN A 417 -7.88 14.76 -12.21
C GLN A 417 -7.34 15.66 -11.09
N GLY A 418 -7.40 15.24 -9.83
CA GLY A 418 -7.05 16.05 -8.67
C GLY A 418 -5.59 16.48 -8.61
N ARG A 419 -4.70 15.75 -9.28
CA ARG A 419 -3.26 16.04 -9.29
C ARG A 419 -2.93 17.45 -9.75
N SER A 420 -3.51 17.92 -10.85
CA SER A 420 -3.25 19.28 -11.39
C SER A 420 -3.76 20.37 -10.47
N LYS A 421 -4.72 20.05 -9.59
CA LYS A 421 -5.31 20.97 -8.61
C LYS A 421 -4.58 20.92 -7.25
N GLY A 422 -3.58 20.06 -7.12
CA GLY A 422 -2.85 19.86 -5.88
C GLY A 422 -3.59 19.03 -4.83
N LEU A 423 -4.62 18.28 -5.22
CA LEU A 423 -5.41 17.43 -4.33
C LEU A 423 -4.68 16.11 -4.04
N SER A 424 -4.60 15.76 -2.76
CA SER A 424 -4.07 14.49 -2.26
C SER A 424 -5.12 13.77 -1.43
N LEU A 425 -5.50 12.57 -1.84
CA LEU A 425 -6.40 11.70 -1.08
C LEU A 425 -5.58 10.67 -0.30
N VAL A 426 -5.87 10.53 0.99
CA VAL A 426 -5.39 9.46 1.87
C VAL A 426 -6.61 8.66 2.32
N LEU A 427 -6.82 7.52 1.68
CA LEU A 427 -7.99 6.67 1.88
C LEU A 427 -7.63 5.50 2.78
N ALA A 428 -8.17 5.44 3.99
CA ALA A 428 -7.94 4.35 4.91
C ALA A 428 -9.19 3.49 5.11
N LEU A 429 -9.02 2.17 5.15
CA LEU A 429 -10.10 1.20 5.34
C LEU A 429 -9.62 -0.09 6.01
N GLN A 430 -10.57 -0.89 6.51
CA GLN A 430 -10.25 -2.14 7.20
C GLN A 430 -10.15 -3.32 6.25
N ASP A 431 -11.06 -3.42 5.30
CA ASP A 431 -11.07 -4.47 4.29
C ASP A 431 -11.63 -3.98 2.94
N PHE A 432 -11.27 -4.67 1.87
CA PHE A 432 -11.67 -4.31 0.52
C PHE A 432 -13.15 -4.61 0.22
N ASN A 433 -13.77 -5.58 0.91
CA ASN A 433 -15.17 -5.91 0.70
C ASN A 433 -16.10 -4.75 1.05
N GLN A 434 -15.76 -3.96 2.08
CA GLN A 434 -16.55 -2.79 2.46
C GLN A 434 -16.53 -1.74 1.33
N LEU A 435 -15.38 -1.52 0.71
CA LEU A 435 -15.25 -0.61 -0.42
C LEU A 435 -16.06 -1.11 -1.63
N GLU A 436 -15.96 -2.39 -1.93
CA GLU A 436 -16.70 -3.00 -3.05
C GLU A 436 -18.22 -2.94 -2.87
N ARG A 437 -18.72 -3.09 -1.64
CA ARG A 437 -20.17 -2.93 -1.35
C ARG A 437 -20.68 -1.53 -1.68
N ILE A 438 -19.83 -0.49 -1.53
CA ILE A 438 -20.22 0.90 -1.75
C ILE A 438 -20.00 1.32 -3.21
N TYR A 439 -18.86 0.93 -3.78
CA TYR A 439 -18.41 1.40 -5.10
C TYR A 439 -18.54 0.36 -6.21
N HIS A 440 -18.90 -0.89 -5.88
CA HIS A 440 -19.02 -2.00 -6.82
C HIS A 440 -17.75 -2.15 -7.68
N GLU A 441 -17.87 -2.23 -8.99
CA GLU A 441 -16.74 -2.35 -9.92
C GLU A 441 -15.76 -1.18 -9.82
N SER A 442 -16.25 0.01 -9.47
CA SER A 442 -15.40 1.19 -9.30
C SER A 442 -14.42 1.10 -8.10
N ALA A 443 -14.58 0.11 -7.20
CA ALA A 443 -13.65 -0.11 -6.08
C ALA A 443 -12.22 -0.39 -6.57
N PHE A 444 -12.08 -1.17 -7.65
CA PHE A 444 -10.78 -1.41 -8.27
C PHE A 444 -10.21 -0.17 -8.94
N SER A 445 -11.04 0.68 -9.53
CA SER A 445 -10.59 1.97 -10.09
C SER A 445 -10.04 2.88 -8.99
N ILE A 446 -10.67 2.94 -7.81
CA ILE A 446 -10.17 3.68 -6.66
C ILE A 446 -8.78 3.17 -6.26
N LEU A 447 -8.61 1.87 -6.10
CA LEU A 447 -7.35 1.24 -5.72
C LEU A 447 -6.23 1.51 -6.76
N ASN A 448 -6.53 1.32 -8.05
CA ASN A 448 -5.57 1.45 -9.14
C ASN A 448 -5.10 2.89 -9.39
N ASN A 449 -5.91 3.89 -9.01
CA ASN A 449 -5.55 5.30 -9.12
C ASN A 449 -4.73 5.81 -7.91
N CYS A 450 -4.53 5.00 -6.87
CA CYS A 450 -3.64 5.32 -5.76
C CYS A 450 -2.24 4.74 -6.05
N SER A 451 -1.23 5.59 -6.23
CA SER A 451 0.13 5.10 -6.54
C SER A 451 0.91 4.64 -5.30
N THR A 452 0.49 5.03 -4.11
CA THR A 452 1.07 4.55 -2.86
C THR A 452 0.06 3.69 -2.12
N ILE A 453 0.34 2.39 -2.05
CA ILE A 453 -0.52 1.42 -1.38
C ILE A 453 0.22 0.88 -0.17
N ILE A 454 -0.40 0.99 1.00
CA ILE A 454 0.15 0.56 2.28
C ILE A 454 -0.79 -0.50 2.85
N SER A 455 -0.30 -1.73 2.94
CA SER A 455 -1.07 -2.85 3.48
C SER A 455 -0.49 -3.30 4.81
N PHE A 456 -1.29 -3.17 5.86
CA PHE A 456 -1.06 -3.83 7.13
C PHE A 456 -1.66 -5.24 7.12
N ALA A 457 -1.63 -5.94 8.27
CA ALA A 457 -2.21 -7.27 8.38
C ALA A 457 -3.70 -7.29 8.01
N LEU A 458 -4.09 -8.31 7.23
CA LEU A 458 -5.43 -8.53 6.71
C LEU A 458 -5.98 -9.88 7.17
N ASN A 459 -7.23 -9.90 7.65
CA ASN A 459 -7.90 -11.15 8.03
C ASN A 459 -8.80 -11.69 6.91
N ASP A 460 -9.32 -10.81 6.07
CA ASP A 460 -10.25 -11.18 5.02
C ASP A 460 -9.53 -11.79 3.81
N PRO A 461 -9.89 -13.05 3.40
CA PRO A 461 -9.22 -13.73 2.30
C PRO A 461 -9.31 -12.98 0.96
N LYS A 462 -10.42 -12.29 0.70
CA LYS A 462 -10.58 -11.53 -0.54
C LYS A 462 -9.65 -10.32 -0.57
N SER A 463 -9.54 -9.59 0.54
CA SER A 463 -8.60 -8.48 0.66
C SER A 463 -7.14 -8.93 0.50
N GLN A 464 -6.79 -10.10 1.08
CA GLN A 464 -5.47 -10.71 0.91
C GLN A 464 -5.18 -11.04 -0.56
N GLU A 465 -6.13 -11.64 -1.26
CA GLU A 465 -5.99 -11.99 -2.68
C GLU A 465 -5.88 -10.73 -3.55
N VAL A 466 -6.71 -9.71 -3.30
CA VAL A 466 -6.65 -8.42 -4.02
C VAL A 466 -5.30 -7.76 -3.82
N MET A 467 -4.81 -7.66 -2.59
CA MET A 467 -3.52 -7.03 -2.31
C MET A 467 -2.36 -7.83 -2.92
N SER A 468 -2.37 -9.15 -2.82
CA SER A 468 -1.37 -10.00 -3.46
C SER A 468 -1.28 -9.76 -4.97
N ARG A 469 -2.43 -9.59 -5.64
CA ARG A 469 -2.50 -9.28 -7.07
C ARG A 469 -1.97 -7.87 -7.38
N VAL A 470 -2.29 -6.91 -6.55
CA VAL A 470 -1.87 -5.50 -6.71
C VAL A 470 -0.37 -5.34 -6.54
N PHE A 471 0.23 -6.02 -5.56
CA PHE A 471 1.69 -6.01 -5.38
C PHE A 471 2.43 -6.75 -6.50
N GLY A 472 1.71 -7.56 -7.27
CA GLY A 472 2.15 -8.09 -8.54
C GLY A 472 2.94 -9.39 -8.46
N GLU A 473 3.48 -9.75 -9.62
CA GLU A 473 4.22 -10.98 -9.83
C GLU A 473 5.63 -10.66 -10.32
N ALA A 474 6.56 -11.55 -10.01
CA ALA A 474 7.93 -11.53 -10.49
C ALA A 474 8.20 -12.75 -11.35
N GLU A 475 8.93 -12.60 -12.44
CA GLU A 475 9.54 -13.70 -13.17
C GLU A 475 10.90 -13.98 -12.55
N ILE A 476 11.02 -15.17 -11.98
CA ILE A 476 12.24 -15.67 -11.38
C ILE A 476 12.82 -16.80 -12.22
N LEU A 477 14.14 -16.86 -12.24
CA LEU A 477 14.88 -18.00 -12.78
C LEU A 477 15.18 -18.94 -11.61
N GLU A 478 14.31 -19.94 -11.43
CA GLU A 478 14.46 -20.97 -10.40
C GLU A 478 15.47 -22.00 -10.87
N THR A 479 16.40 -22.36 -9.99
CA THR A 479 17.38 -23.42 -10.25
C THR A 479 16.93 -24.69 -9.53
N ASP A 480 16.36 -25.62 -10.29
CA ASP A 480 15.98 -26.94 -9.79
C ASP A 480 17.21 -27.86 -9.77
N GLU A 481 17.53 -28.40 -8.60
CA GLU A 481 18.55 -29.40 -8.42
C GLU A 481 17.90 -30.79 -8.50
N THR A 482 18.26 -31.57 -9.52
CA THR A 482 17.84 -32.97 -9.62
C THR A 482 19.03 -33.86 -9.30
N LEU A 483 18.95 -34.57 -8.19
CA LEU A 483 19.91 -35.61 -7.83
C LEU A 483 19.45 -36.94 -8.46
N ALA A 484 20.22 -37.44 -9.42
CA ALA A 484 20.04 -38.81 -9.89
C ALA A 484 20.86 -39.74 -8.99
N MET A 485 20.17 -40.50 -8.14
CA MET A 485 20.79 -41.55 -7.32
C MET A 485 20.68 -42.90 -8.07
N GLY A 486 21.79 -43.46 -8.48
CA GLY A 486 21.85 -44.81 -9.01
C GLY A 486 22.17 -45.83 -7.92
N VAL A 487 21.71 -47.06 -8.08
CA VAL A 487 21.99 -48.18 -7.16
C VAL A 487 23.49 -48.59 -7.20
N GLU A 488 24.23 -48.15 -8.23
CA GLU A 488 25.66 -48.35 -8.38
C GLU A 488 26.40 -47.01 -8.38
N ASP A 489 27.47 -46.90 -7.61
CA ASP A 489 28.29 -45.71 -7.29
C ASP A 489 28.86 -44.90 -8.50
N THR A 490 28.61 -45.31 -9.72
CA THR A 490 29.22 -44.74 -10.92
C THR A 490 28.35 -43.67 -11.65
N ARG A 491 27.14 -43.39 -11.17
CA ARG A 491 26.21 -42.43 -11.86
C ARG A 491 25.59 -41.37 -10.95
N ASP A 492 26.29 -40.91 -9.95
CA ASP A 492 25.83 -39.79 -9.15
C ASP A 492 26.03 -38.50 -9.96
N GLY A 493 24.96 -38.00 -10.53
CA GLY A 493 24.95 -36.76 -11.30
C GLY A 493 24.05 -35.69 -10.69
N LEU A 494 24.58 -34.50 -10.42
CA LEU A 494 23.79 -33.31 -10.14
C LEU A 494 23.42 -32.67 -11.45
N SER A 495 22.12 -32.63 -11.78
CA SER A 495 21.61 -31.88 -12.92
C SER A 495 20.98 -30.58 -12.42
N LEU A 496 21.50 -29.44 -12.84
CA LEU A 496 20.93 -28.11 -12.58
C LEU A 496 20.08 -27.70 -13.78
N VAL A 497 18.78 -27.64 -13.58
CA VAL A 497 17.83 -27.18 -14.60
C VAL A 497 17.32 -25.82 -14.19
N ARG A 498 17.57 -24.81 -15.04
CA ARG A 498 17.04 -23.47 -14.83
C ARG A 498 15.69 -23.34 -15.51
N ARG A 499 14.66 -23.01 -14.74
CA ARG A 499 13.29 -22.78 -15.24
C ARG A 499 12.85 -21.38 -14.92
N ARG A 500 12.16 -20.75 -15.89
CA ARG A 500 11.47 -19.48 -15.66
C ARG A 500 10.12 -19.79 -15.00
N ARG A 501 9.84 -19.10 -13.91
CA ARG A 501 8.59 -19.22 -13.17
C ARG A 501 8.05 -17.83 -12.86
N LEU A 502 6.72 -17.66 -13.03
CA LEU A 502 6.01 -16.51 -12.49
C LEU A 502 5.60 -16.85 -11.05
N GLU A 503 5.96 -15.99 -10.14
CA GLU A 503 5.65 -16.14 -8.71
C GLU A 503 5.06 -14.83 -8.16
N LYS A 504 4.01 -14.95 -7.32
CA LYS A 504 3.48 -13.79 -6.60
C LYS A 504 4.55 -13.25 -5.67
N VAL A 505 4.79 -11.93 -5.71
CA VAL A 505 5.82 -11.28 -4.89
C VAL A 505 5.52 -11.41 -3.40
N ILE A 506 4.20 -11.35 -3.05
CA ILE A 506 3.69 -11.57 -1.70
C ILE A 506 2.50 -12.52 -1.82
N LEU A 507 2.54 -13.63 -1.11
CA LEU A 507 1.43 -14.59 -1.08
C LEU A 507 0.26 -14.03 -0.26
N PRO A 508 -1.02 -14.35 -0.61
CA PRO A 508 -2.18 -13.89 0.15
C PRO A 508 -2.09 -14.19 1.65
N ALA A 509 -1.63 -15.38 2.02
CA ALA A 509 -1.49 -15.78 3.41
C ALA A 509 -0.46 -14.95 4.20
N GLU A 510 0.53 -14.36 3.56
CA GLU A 510 1.56 -13.55 4.24
C GLU A 510 0.98 -12.31 4.87
N PHE A 511 -0.07 -11.72 4.27
CA PHE A 511 -0.77 -10.57 4.86
C PHE A 511 -1.43 -10.87 6.20
N ALA A 512 -1.81 -12.12 6.46
CA ALA A 512 -2.39 -12.51 7.75
C ALA A 512 -1.34 -12.53 8.88
N TYR A 513 -0.07 -12.78 8.53
CA TYR A 513 1.02 -12.96 9.48
C TYR A 513 1.87 -11.71 9.71
N LEU A 514 1.57 -10.59 9.02
CA LEU A 514 2.20 -9.31 9.34
C LEU A 514 1.95 -8.96 10.81
N LYS A 515 3.00 -8.59 11.52
CA LYS A 515 2.90 -8.16 12.91
C LYS A 515 2.28 -6.78 13.00
N ASP A 516 1.73 -6.44 14.16
CA ASP A 516 1.22 -5.10 14.40
C ASP A 516 2.35 -4.06 14.19
N LEU A 517 2.01 -2.94 13.57
CA LEU A 517 2.93 -1.87 13.15
C LEU A 517 3.91 -2.27 12.02
N GLN A 518 3.65 -3.37 11.32
CA GLN A 518 4.34 -3.76 10.09
C GLN A 518 3.41 -3.57 8.87
N ALA A 519 3.95 -2.97 7.84
CA ALA A 519 3.28 -2.75 6.57
C ALA A 519 4.20 -3.12 5.40
#